data_9b4e97b023d3e15e34992edcbb02d1f0
#
_entry.id   9b4e97b023d3e15e34992edcbb02d1f0
#
_cell.length_a   1.000
_cell.length_b   1.000
_cell.length_c   1.000
_cell.angle_alpha   90.00
_cell.angle_beta   90.00
_cell.angle_gamma   90.00
#
_symmetry.space_group_name_H-M   'P 1'
#
loop_
_entity.id
_entity.type
_entity.pdbx_description
1 polymer ?
#
loop_
_entity_poly.entity_id
_entity_poly.type
_entity_poly.pdbx_seq_one_letter_code
_entity_poly.pdbx_strand_id
1 'polypeptide(L)'
;MSRVEIRAATTVDAKVILPLLEAYWAYEGTAGFDPNTLNRRLVEFLSNRTYGLAWVAQDADRLVGYLLTAFVFSFEYGGRMAEVDEFFVEEASRGRGIGRRMLETARHALAGEGCAALQLQVAEGNRQAQNFYSSFGFRPKRSYRLWTVTLPATKR
;
A
#
# COMPACT_ATOMS: atom_id res chain seq x y z
N MET A 1 24.90 -10.43 3.82
CA MET A 1 23.57 -9.80 3.91
C MET A 1 22.60 -10.61 3.08
N SER A 2 21.51 -11.05 3.68
CA SER A 2 20.46 -11.71 2.94
C SER A 2 19.87 -10.73 1.90
N ARG A 3 19.55 -11.26 0.72
CA ARG A 3 18.90 -10.47 -0.33
C ARG A 3 17.41 -10.42 -0.04
N VAL A 4 16.88 -9.23 0.26
CA VAL A 4 15.44 -9.04 0.43
C VAL A 4 14.73 -9.40 -0.87
N GLU A 5 13.74 -10.28 -0.79
CA GLU A 5 12.87 -10.65 -1.91
C GLU A 5 11.60 -9.79 -1.90
N ILE A 6 11.22 -9.29 -3.07
CA ILE A 6 9.91 -8.65 -3.27
C ILE A 6 9.04 -9.62 -4.06
N ARG A 7 7.92 -10.01 -3.47
CA ARG A 7 6.99 -10.96 -4.10
C ARG A 7 5.54 -10.55 -3.89
N ALA A 8 4.65 -11.10 -4.69
CA ALA A 8 3.22 -10.95 -4.48
C ALA A 8 2.82 -11.52 -3.11
N ALA A 9 1.95 -10.79 -2.41
CA ALA A 9 1.37 -11.27 -1.15
C ALA A 9 0.27 -12.30 -1.43
N THR A 10 0.13 -13.26 -0.54
CA THR A 10 -0.92 -14.28 -0.55
C THR A 10 -1.72 -14.24 0.75
N THR A 11 -2.83 -14.97 0.82
CA THR A 11 -3.68 -15.00 2.01
C THR A 11 -2.96 -15.49 3.27
N VAL A 12 -1.93 -16.34 3.12
CA VAL A 12 -1.10 -16.80 4.26
C VAL A 12 -0.25 -15.67 4.85
N ASP A 13 0.02 -14.64 4.09
CA ASP A 13 0.79 -13.48 4.56
C ASP A 13 -0.03 -12.56 5.48
N ALA A 14 -1.35 -12.65 5.51
CA ALA A 14 -2.21 -11.76 6.29
C ALA A 14 -1.78 -11.67 7.76
N LYS A 15 -1.51 -12.81 8.40
CA LYS A 15 -1.08 -12.87 9.81
C LYS A 15 0.26 -12.18 10.04
N VAL A 16 1.15 -12.21 9.05
CA VAL A 16 2.51 -11.65 9.14
C VAL A 16 2.54 -10.17 8.73
N ILE A 17 1.61 -9.76 7.86
CA ILE A 17 1.40 -8.34 7.52
C ILE A 17 0.79 -7.58 8.70
N LEU A 18 -0.10 -8.21 9.46
CA LEU A 18 -0.87 -7.55 10.52
C LEU A 18 -0.01 -6.79 11.55
N PRO A 19 1.10 -7.32 12.09
CA PRO A 19 1.98 -6.57 12.98
C PRO A 19 2.64 -5.35 12.32
N LEU A 20 2.96 -5.44 11.02
CA LEU A 20 3.50 -4.32 10.26
C LEU A 20 2.44 -3.24 10.02
N LEU A 21 1.20 -3.65 9.77
CA LEU A 21 0.05 -2.76 9.66
C LEU A 21 -0.21 -2.01 10.96
N GLU A 22 -0.13 -2.70 12.11
CA GLU A 22 -0.25 -2.09 13.44
C GLU A 22 0.83 -1.03 13.68
N ALA A 23 2.08 -1.36 13.35
CA ALA A 23 3.20 -0.42 13.46
C ALA A 23 3.02 0.82 12.55
N TYR A 24 2.50 0.63 11.35
CA TYR A 24 2.23 1.72 10.42
C TYR A 24 1.11 2.63 10.93
N TRP A 25 -0.01 2.06 11.37
CA TRP A 25 -1.13 2.85 11.92
C TRP A 25 -0.74 3.62 13.18
N ALA A 26 0.08 3.02 14.05
CA ALA A 26 0.63 3.72 15.21
C ALA A 26 1.52 4.90 14.79
N TYR A 27 2.37 4.71 13.77
CA TYR A 27 3.23 5.76 13.22
C TYR A 27 2.42 6.91 12.61
N GLU A 28 1.36 6.60 11.86
CA GLU A 28 0.45 7.59 11.23
C GLU A 28 -0.54 8.22 12.24
N GLY A 29 -0.66 7.68 13.44
CA GLY A 29 -1.66 8.13 14.40
C GLY A 29 -3.10 7.72 14.02
N THR A 30 -3.25 6.66 13.22
CA THR A 30 -4.55 6.15 12.81
C THR A 30 -5.22 5.40 13.95
N ALA A 31 -6.43 5.77 14.29
CA ALA A 31 -7.22 5.15 15.37
C ALA A 31 -8.00 3.92 14.88
N GLY A 32 -8.49 3.12 15.81
CA GLY A 32 -9.42 2.03 15.55
C GLY A 32 -8.79 0.74 15.07
N PHE A 33 -7.50 0.52 15.38
CA PHE A 33 -6.85 -0.76 15.07
C PHE A 33 -7.52 -1.91 15.84
N ASP A 34 -8.18 -2.80 15.13
CA ASP A 34 -8.73 -4.05 15.67
C ASP A 34 -8.14 -5.24 14.91
N PRO A 35 -7.25 -6.04 15.55
CA PRO A 35 -6.51 -7.09 14.86
C PRO A 35 -7.42 -8.17 14.26
N ASN A 36 -8.52 -8.51 14.90
CA ASN A 36 -9.43 -9.53 14.38
C ASN A 36 -10.15 -9.07 13.09
N THR A 37 -10.66 -7.86 13.11
CA THR A 37 -11.32 -7.27 11.93
C THR A 37 -10.32 -7.06 10.80
N LEU A 38 -9.15 -6.48 11.08
CA LEU A 38 -8.15 -6.20 10.05
C LEU A 38 -7.56 -7.47 9.45
N ASN A 39 -7.36 -8.52 10.24
CA ASN A 39 -6.93 -9.81 9.69
C ASN A 39 -7.95 -10.38 8.70
N ARG A 40 -9.24 -10.33 9.04
CA ARG A 40 -10.32 -10.76 8.11
C ARG A 40 -10.32 -9.94 6.83
N ARG A 41 -10.15 -8.60 6.94
CA ARG A 41 -10.10 -7.70 5.78
C ARG A 41 -8.86 -7.94 4.91
N LEU A 42 -7.71 -8.22 5.52
CA LEU A 42 -6.51 -8.61 4.76
C LEU A 42 -6.73 -9.91 3.98
N VAL A 43 -7.30 -10.93 4.63
CA VAL A 43 -7.61 -12.18 3.94
C VAL A 43 -8.61 -11.95 2.79
N GLU A 44 -9.67 -11.19 3.04
CA GLU A 44 -10.66 -10.83 2.01
C GLU A 44 -10.00 -10.12 0.82
N PHE A 45 -9.18 -9.11 1.08
CA PHE A 45 -8.46 -8.37 0.05
C PHE A 45 -7.49 -9.27 -0.73
N LEU A 46 -6.66 -10.04 -0.03
CA LEU A 46 -5.64 -10.89 -0.66
C LEU A 46 -6.23 -12.07 -1.44
N SER A 47 -7.47 -12.48 -1.13
CA SER A 47 -8.17 -13.53 -1.86
C SER A 47 -8.91 -13.05 -3.11
N ASN A 48 -9.05 -11.75 -3.31
CA ASN A 48 -9.85 -11.20 -4.40
C ASN A 48 -9.08 -10.14 -5.20
N ARG A 49 -8.48 -10.56 -6.32
CA ARG A 49 -7.70 -9.69 -7.20
C ARG A 49 -8.51 -8.56 -7.86
N THR A 50 -9.83 -8.56 -7.76
CA THR A 50 -10.65 -7.44 -8.27
C THR A 50 -10.56 -6.19 -7.41
N TYR A 51 -10.17 -6.33 -6.14
CA TYR A 51 -9.95 -5.19 -5.26
C TYR A 51 -8.63 -4.46 -5.56
N GLY A 52 -7.59 -5.19 -5.89
CA GLY A 52 -6.27 -4.64 -6.11
C GLY A 52 -5.17 -5.68 -6.05
N LEU A 53 -3.94 -5.23 -5.91
CA LEU A 53 -2.75 -6.08 -5.82
C LEU A 53 -1.94 -5.73 -4.58
N ALA A 54 -1.22 -6.70 -4.06
CA ALA A 54 -0.39 -6.56 -2.88
C ALA A 54 0.97 -7.24 -3.03
N TRP A 55 1.98 -6.65 -2.40
CA TRP A 55 3.34 -7.18 -2.34
C TRP A 55 3.88 -7.14 -0.93
N VAL A 56 4.81 -8.04 -0.67
CA VAL A 56 5.58 -8.08 0.57
C VAL A 56 7.08 -8.07 0.28
N ALA A 57 7.83 -7.48 1.20
CA ALA A 57 9.28 -7.57 1.23
C ALA A 57 9.69 -8.57 2.30
N GLN A 58 10.35 -9.63 1.87
CA GLN A 58 10.79 -10.73 2.73
C GLN A 58 12.31 -10.71 2.89
N ASP A 59 12.80 -10.62 4.11
CA ASP A 59 14.21 -10.73 4.48
C ASP A 59 14.41 -12.02 5.25
N ALA A 60 15.03 -13.02 4.61
CA ALA A 60 15.08 -14.40 5.09
C ALA A 60 13.66 -14.93 5.41
N ASP A 61 13.39 -15.28 6.65
CA ASP A 61 12.08 -15.84 7.06
C ASP A 61 11.10 -14.78 7.60
N ARG A 62 11.43 -13.49 7.49
CA ARG A 62 10.66 -12.40 8.11
C ARG A 62 10.19 -11.38 7.08
N LEU A 63 8.94 -10.95 7.18
CA LEU A 63 8.47 -9.80 6.41
C LEU A 63 8.96 -8.49 7.05
N VAL A 64 9.48 -7.60 6.21
CA VAL A 64 10.01 -6.29 6.62
C VAL A 64 9.27 -5.11 5.97
N GLY A 65 8.30 -5.40 5.10
CA GLY A 65 7.48 -4.39 4.45
C GLY A 65 6.32 -4.99 3.69
N TYR A 66 5.34 -4.13 3.41
CA TYR A 66 4.18 -4.49 2.58
C TYR A 66 3.70 -3.28 1.78
N LEU A 67 3.04 -3.54 0.67
CA LEU A 67 2.43 -2.55 -0.20
C LEU A 67 1.08 -3.10 -0.69
N LEU A 68 0.00 -2.38 -0.37
CA LEU A 68 -1.35 -2.68 -0.84
C LEU A 68 -1.80 -1.59 -1.79
N THR A 69 -2.30 -1.98 -2.97
CA THR A 69 -2.87 -1.06 -3.95
C THR A 69 -4.30 -1.45 -4.27
N ALA A 70 -5.19 -0.48 -4.35
CA ALA A 70 -6.59 -0.68 -4.70
C ALA A 70 -6.84 -0.23 -6.14
N PHE A 71 -7.67 -0.97 -6.87
CA PHE A 71 -8.11 -0.56 -8.19
C PHE A 71 -9.23 0.48 -8.11
N VAL A 72 -9.14 1.47 -8.98
CA VAL A 72 -10.14 2.52 -9.15
C VAL A 72 -10.48 2.63 -10.63
N PHE A 73 -11.75 2.78 -10.98
CA PHE A 73 -12.14 3.16 -12.32
C PHE A 73 -12.19 4.68 -12.43
N SER A 74 -11.44 5.24 -13.35
CA SER A 74 -11.32 6.68 -13.54
C SER A 74 -11.62 7.09 -14.97
N PHE A 75 -12.63 7.92 -15.15
CA PHE A 75 -12.94 8.50 -16.47
C PHE A 75 -11.84 9.45 -16.95
N GLU A 76 -11.19 10.15 -16.02
CA GLU A 76 -10.09 11.06 -16.33
C GLU A 76 -8.90 10.32 -16.94
N TYR A 77 -8.60 9.12 -16.44
CA TYR A 77 -7.54 8.26 -16.96
C TYR A 77 -8.02 7.25 -18.00
N GLY A 78 -9.30 7.31 -18.39
CA GLY A 78 -9.85 6.46 -19.43
C GLY A 78 -10.05 5.00 -19.03
N GLY A 79 -10.16 4.70 -17.77
CA GLY A 79 -10.38 3.33 -17.30
C GLY A 79 -9.75 3.01 -15.95
N ARG A 80 -9.08 1.87 -15.86
CA ARG A 80 -8.49 1.40 -14.62
C ARG A 80 -7.26 2.22 -14.24
N MET A 81 -7.19 2.58 -12.98
CA MET A 81 -6.00 3.07 -12.32
C MET A 81 -5.84 2.38 -10.96
N ALA A 82 -4.75 2.60 -10.26
CA ALA A 82 -4.54 2.10 -8.91
C ALA A 82 -4.21 3.24 -7.94
N GLU A 83 -4.56 3.03 -6.69
CA GLU A 83 -4.20 3.89 -5.57
C GLU A 83 -3.40 3.09 -4.55
N VAL A 84 -2.31 3.64 -4.06
CA VAL A 84 -1.58 3.08 -2.92
C VAL A 84 -2.42 3.33 -1.68
N ASP A 85 -2.96 2.26 -1.09
CA ASP A 85 -3.76 2.33 0.14
C ASP A 85 -2.87 2.24 1.38
N GLU A 86 -1.96 1.28 1.39
CA GLU A 86 -1.05 1.02 2.50
C GLU A 86 0.36 0.76 1.96
N PHE A 87 1.36 1.42 2.52
CA PHE A 87 2.75 1.19 2.16
C PHE A 87 3.67 1.43 3.35
N PHE A 88 4.36 0.41 3.79
CA PHE A 88 5.23 0.48 4.95
C PHE A 88 6.46 -0.41 4.80
N VAL A 89 7.61 0.10 5.19
CA VAL A 89 8.84 -0.66 5.43
C VAL A 89 9.26 -0.37 6.86
N GLU A 90 9.49 -1.41 7.65
CA GLU A 90 9.89 -1.26 9.05
C GLU A 90 11.16 -0.41 9.17
N GLU A 91 11.27 0.37 10.22
CA GLU A 91 12.33 1.37 10.39
C GLU A 91 13.73 0.75 10.30
N ALA A 92 13.96 -0.39 10.96
CA ALA A 92 15.24 -1.08 10.97
C ALA A 92 15.71 -1.56 9.59
N SER A 93 14.80 -1.67 8.63
CA SER A 93 15.07 -2.15 7.26
C SER A 93 15.13 -1.03 6.23
N ARG A 94 14.88 0.22 6.62
CA ARG A 94 14.94 1.39 5.72
C ARG A 94 16.37 1.69 5.27
N GLY A 95 16.50 2.51 4.22
CA GLY A 95 17.80 2.89 3.65
C GLY A 95 18.48 1.79 2.81
N ARG A 96 17.83 0.66 2.58
CA ARG A 96 18.33 -0.47 1.78
C ARG A 96 17.69 -0.56 0.38
N GLY A 97 16.95 0.47 -0.03
CA GLY A 97 16.28 0.51 -1.33
C GLY A 97 15.05 -0.41 -1.43
N ILE A 98 14.56 -0.97 -0.32
CA ILE A 98 13.42 -1.90 -0.31
C ILE A 98 12.16 -1.23 -0.82
N GLY A 99 11.81 -0.04 -0.31
CA GLY A 99 10.64 0.71 -0.74
C GLY A 99 10.66 1.04 -2.22
N ARG A 100 11.82 1.44 -2.76
CA ARG A 100 11.99 1.71 -4.19
C ARG A 100 11.70 0.45 -5.02
N ARG A 101 12.28 -0.67 -4.65
CA ARG A 101 12.07 -1.96 -5.35
C ARG A 101 10.61 -2.42 -5.28
N MET A 102 9.93 -2.23 -4.15
CA MET A 102 8.51 -2.54 -4.00
C MET A 102 7.65 -1.70 -4.95
N LEU A 103 7.88 -0.39 -5.02
CA LEU A 103 7.15 0.49 -5.93
C LEU A 103 7.45 0.18 -7.41
N GLU A 104 8.68 -0.14 -7.76
CA GLU A 104 9.05 -0.56 -9.12
C GLU A 104 8.32 -1.83 -9.53
N THR A 105 8.30 -2.83 -8.64
CA THR A 105 7.57 -4.09 -8.85
C THR A 105 6.07 -3.82 -9.05
N ALA A 106 5.48 -2.99 -8.18
CA ALA A 106 4.07 -2.62 -8.26
C ALA A 106 3.73 -1.88 -9.56
N ARG A 107 4.52 -0.89 -9.94
CA ARG A 107 4.32 -0.14 -11.19
C ARG A 107 4.30 -1.05 -12.41
N HIS A 108 5.27 -1.95 -12.48
CA HIS A 108 5.36 -2.90 -13.60
C HIS A 108 4.14 -3.83 -13.66
N ALA A 109 3.75 -4.40 -12.53
CA ALA A 109 2.60 -5.30 -12.45
C ALA A 109 1.28 -4.57 -12.75
N LEU A 110 1.08 -3.37 -12.20
CA LEU A 110 -0.13 -2.57 -12.42
C LEU A 110 -0.26 -2.11 -13.88
N ALA A 111 0.84 -1.76 -14.53
CA ALA A 111 0.85 -1.48 -15.96
C ALA A 111 0.42 -2.71 -16.77
N GLY A 112 0.89 -3.90 -16.39
CA GLY A 112 0.46 -5.18 -16.98
C GLY A 112 -1.02 -5.50 -16.79
N GLU A 113 -1.65 -5.00 -15.71
CA GLU A 113 -3.10 -5.08 -15.46
C GLU A 113 -3.91 -4.01 -16.21
N GLY A 114 -3.27 -3.19 -17.03
CA GLY A 114 -3.92 -2.13 -17.79
C GLY A 114 -4.19 -0.85 -17.01
N CYS A 115 -3.55 -0.65 -15.85
CA CYS A 115 -3.66 0.62 -15.13
C CYS A 115 -2.94 1.74 -15.87
N ALA A 116 -3.64 2.86 -16.09
CA ALA A 116 -3.10 4.05 -16.74
C ALA A 116 -2.33 4.95 -15.78
N ALA A 117 -2.57 4.83 -14.47
CA ALA A 117 -1.94 5.65 -13.45
C ALA A 117 -1.87 4.91 -12.11
N LEU A 118 -0.91 5.32 -11.28
CA LEU A 118 -0.81 5.00 -9.88
C LEU A 118 -0.79 6.31 -9.10
N GLN A 119 -1.69 6.46 -8.13
CA GLN A 119 -1.75 7.64 -7.28
C GLN A 119 -1.61 7.27 -5.81
N LEU A 120 -1.28 8.24 -4.98
CA LEU A 120 -1.20 8.12 -3.54
C LEU A 120 -1.47 9.47 -2.87
N GLN A 121 -1.72 9.42 -1.58
CA GLN A 121 -1.89 10.61 -0.76
C GLN A 121 -0.67 10.75 0.15
N VAL A 122 -0.15 11.96 0.26
CA VAL A 122 0.95 12.32 1.16
C VAL A 122 0.53 13.52 1.99
N ALA A 123 0.72 13.45 3.30
CA ALA A 123 0.47 14.59 4.17
C ALA A 123 1.38 15.78 3.80
N GLU A 124 0.81 17.00 3.82
CA GLU A 124 1.55 18.21 3.46
C GLU A 124 2.85 18.40 4.25
N GLY A 125 2.88 18.00 5.52
CA GLY A 125 4.06 18.09 6.38
C GLY A 125 5.07 16.98 6.22
N ASN A 126 4.75 15.91 5.50
CA ASN A 126 5.63 14.74 5.35
C ASN A 126 6.63 14.93 4.20
N ARG A 127 7.65 15.76 4.44
CA ARG A 127 8.69 16.09 3.46
C ARG A 127 9.50 14.86 3.03
N GLN A 128 9.78 13.94 3.93
CA GLN A 128 10.54 12.74 3.62
C GLN A 128 9.80 11.86 2.60
N ALA A 129 8.50 11.63 2.80
CA ALA A 129 7.67 10.89 1.85
C ALA A 129 7.54 11.63 0.51
N GLN A 130 7.32 12.94 0.53
CA GLN A 130 7.26 13.76 -0.68
C GLN A 130 8.54 13.66 -1.51
N ASN A 131 9.70 13.75 -0.88
CA ASN A 131 11.00 13.61 -1.55
C ASN A 131 11.18 12.20 -2.13
N PHE A 132 10.80 11.17 -1.37
CA PHE A 132 10.87 9.79 -1.82
C PHE A 132 10.00 9.57 -3.07
N TYR A 133 8.73 9.94 -3.02
CA TYR A 133 7.81 9.76 -4.15
C TYR A 133 8.18 10.65 -5.35
N SER A 134 8.63 11.87 -5.12
CA SER A 134 9.12 12.74 -6.19
C SER A 134 10.32 12.15 -6.91
N SER A 135 11.25 11.52 -6.18
CA SER A 135 12.40 10.83 -6.78
C SER A 135 11.98 9.64 -7.66
N PHE A 136 10.78 9.10 -7.42
CA PHE A 136 10.19 8.01 -8.17
C PHE A 136 9.35 8.45 -9.39
N GLY A 137 9.15 9.75 -9.55
CA GLY A 137 8.39 10.33 -10.65
C GLY A 137 6.96 10.76 -10.31
N PHE A 138 6.53 10.59 -9.05
CA PHE A 138 5.26 11.15 -8.61
C PHE A 138 5.32 12.66 -8.57
N ARG A 139 4.21 13.31 -8.92
CA ARG A 139 4.06 14.78 -8.89
C ARG A 139 2.73 15.14 -8.25
N PRO A 140 2.67 16.23 -7.48
CA PRO A 140 1.40 16.77 -7.00
C PRO A 140 0.49 17.07 -8.18
N LYS A 141 -0.72 16.56 -8.16
CA LYS A 141 -1.63 16.73 -9.29
C LYS A 141 -2.34 18.07 -9.26
N ARG A 142 -2.86 18.49 -8.11
CA ARG A 142 -3.57 19.76 -7.86
C ARG A 142 -3.67 19.99 -6.35
N SER A 143 -4.11 21.20 -5.96
CA SER A 143 -4.42 21.53 -4.55
C SER A 143 -5.82 21.05 -4.16
N TYR A 144 -6.01 19.75 -4.05
CA TYR A 144 -7.25 19.17 -3.54
C TYR A 144 -7.14 18.89 -2.04
N ARG A 145 -8.28 18.98 -1.35
CA ARG A 145 -8.44 18.51 0.01
C ARG A 145 -9.28 17.25 0.00
N LEU A 146 -8.90 16.26 0.79
CA LEU A 146 -9.70 15.08 1.01
C LEU A 146 -10.87 15.40 1.94
N TRP A 147 -12.08 15.06 1.53
CA TRP A 147 -13.30 15.18 2.32
C TRP A 147 -13.89 13.78 2.52
N THR A 148 -14.19 13.42 3.75
CA THR A 148 -14.66 12.08 4.09
C THR A 148 -15.94 12.16 4.92
N VAL A 149 -16.90 11.29 4.63
CA VAL A 149 -18.04 10.98 5.47
C VAL A 149 -18.12 9.47 5.70
N THR A 150 -18.24 9.04 6.93
CA THR A 150 -18.43 7.62 7.23
C THR A 150 -19.88 7.22 6.95
N LEU A 151 -20.06 6.18 6.14
CA LEU A 151 -21.37 5.64 5.85
C LEU A 151 -21.82 4.67 6.96
N PRO A 152 -23.13 4.63 7.29
CA PRO A 152 -23.63 3.68 8.28
C PRO A 152 -23.43 2.26 7.80
N ALA A 153 -23.04 1.36 8.71
CA ALA A 153 -22.98 -0.06 8.41
C ALA A 153 -24.39 -0.56 8.06
N THR A 154 -24.54 -1.13 6.85
CA THR A 154 -25.76 -1.87 6.50
C THR A 154 -25.76 -3.16 7.29
N LYS A 155 -26.78 -3.37 8.12
CA LYS A 155 -27.05 -4.68 8.71
C LYS A 155 -27.35 -5.66 7.55
N ARG A 156 -26.40 -6.51 7.25
CA ARG A 156 -26.63 -7.70 6.42
C ARG A 156 -27.13 -8.84 7.29
#